data_8da55c1516dd61abcc0ecf2d8d54e365
#
_entry.id   8da55c1516dd61abcc0ecf2d8d54e365
#
_cell.length_a   1.000
_cell.length_b   1.000
_cell.length_c   1.000
_cell.angle_alpha   90.00
_cell.angle_beta   90.00
_cell.angle_gamma   90.00
#
_symmetry.space_group_name_H-M   'P 1'
#
loop_
_entity.id
_entity.type
_entity.pdbx_description
1 polymer ?
#
loop_
_entity_poly.entity_id
_entity_poly.type
_entity_poly.pdbx_seq_one_letter_code
_entity_poly.pdbx_strand_id
1 'polypeptide(L)'
;AITVAEHATNTLAGAGLTVEAPPLSLTSGKTVATTGSGPIRFLTNSFNPNGANIDAGTGAFTLSPTTLTNTIEFGDVNTARATTVYYGSLFGSLTAGSFTIGRPTHSGNIFVTGVAAAPSSIQIVNGGAGAVTFEHAPYVGGNQSLGVTGGTGGITIGQDMTLGTGTLRLTTTGAISQTAGTLIAETAGVSAASGITLAQPLNDVATLAARTAAGNLTFTNNNGFTIGAVTATADGFHPAVTGVSAGGAIILQSGGAVTQTQRILGSSLRLQGSGPFTLTDNANEVTTFSATTSDHVQYTDATDVILGTSSTPGNFDLTTSGAITQSGALTVTGRTTLAAGSGDITLTQAGNNFSRLDVTSANHVALTDSDALVL
;
A
#
# COMPACT_ATOMS: atom_id res chain seq x y z
N ALA A 1 37.46 14.11 -1.90
CA ALA A 1 36.59 14.78 -0.93
C ALA A 1 36.31 16.20 -1.39
N ILE A 2 35.08 16.67 -1.29
CA ILE A 2 34.69 18.05 -1.51
C ILE A 2 34.15 18.59 -0.18
N THR A 3 34.64 19.75 0.21
CA THR A 3 34.08 20.48 1.35
C THR A 3 33.51 21.80 0.83
N VAL A 4 32.20 22.01 1.11
CA VAL A 4 31.57 23.31 0.83
C VAL A 4 31.83 24.20 2.05
N ALA A 5 32.89 25.01 1.98
CA ALA A 5 33.40 25.84 3.07
C ALA A 5 32.69 27.19 3.20
N GLU A 6 32.02 27.62 2.15
CA GLU A 6 31.30 28.90 2.07
C GLU A 6 29.84 28.68 1.63
N HIS A 7 29.04 29.76 1.63
CA HIS A 7 27.71 29.70 1.05
C HIS A 7 27.80 29.40 -0.46
N ALA A 8 27.03 28.43 -0.93
CA ALA A 8 26.94 28.07 -2.33
C ALA A 8 25.48 28.23 -2.79
N THR A 9 25.22 29.20 -3.67
CA THR A 9 23.86 29.44 -4.17
C THR A 9 23.88 29.47 -5.71
N ASN A 10 23.04 28.66 -6.33
CA ASN A 10 22.75 28.82 -7.74
C ASN A 10 21.64 29.85 -7.91
N THR A 11 21.97 30.99 -8.47
CA THR A 11 21.07 32.16 -8.61
C THR A 11 20.24 32.12 -9.90
N LEU A 12 20.51 31.19 -10.80
CA LEU A 12 19.70 31.02 -12.02
C LEU A 12 18.35 30.38 -11.66
N ALA A 13 17.28 31.14 -11.84
CA ALA A 13 15.94 30.70 -11.43
C ALA A 13 15.54 29.36 -12.05
N GLY A 14 15.17 28.42 -11.20
CA GLY A 14 14.76 27.05 -11.60
C GLY A 14 15.92 26.12 -12.01
N ALA A 15 17.16 26.61 -12.09
CA ALA A 15 18.31 25.77 -12.40
C ALA A 15 18.73 24.93 -11.19
N GLY A 16 19.01 23.64 -11.42
CA GLY A 16 19.45 22.72 -10.38
C GLY A 16 20.94 22.85 -10.04
N LEU A 17 21.29 22.35 -8.86
CA LEU A 17 22.66 22.17 -8.40
C LEU A 17 22.94 20.68 -8.21
N THR A 18 23.96 20.16 -8.89
CA THR A 18 24.43 18.78 -8.65
C THR A 18 25.85 18.80 -8.12
N VAL A 19 26.09 18.13 -7.00
CA VAL A 19 27.41 17.91 -6.43
C VAL A 19 27.66 16.41 -6.36
N GLU A 20 28.73 15.96 -7.02
CA GLU A 20 29.17 14.57 -6.98
C GLU A 20 30.53 14.49 -6.31
N ALA A 21 30.60 13.85 -5.16
CA ALA A 21 31.85 13.68 -4.41
C ALA A 21 31.77 12.55 -3.41
N PRO A 22 32.74 11.64 -3.37
CA PRO A 22 32.91 10.64 -2.32
C PRO A 22 34.09 11.01 -1.39
N PRO A 23 34.00 11.55 -0.22
CA PRO A 23 32.87 12.08 0.55
C PRO A 23 32.51 13.54 0.24
N LEU A 24 31.32 13.95 0.72
CA LEU A 24 30.86 15.33 0.73
C LEU A 24 30.66 15.82 2.17
N SER A 25 31.25 16.92 2.52
CA SER A 25 31.04 17.61 3.80
C SER A 25 30.59 19.03 3.58
N LEU A 26 29.66 19.50 4.40
CA LEU A 26 29.25 20.90 4.46
C LEU A 26 29.83 21.55 5.72
N THR A 27 30.02 22.87 5.69
CA THR A 27 30.50 23.59 6.86
C THR A 27 29.31 24.14 7.67
N SER A 28 29.40 24.02 8.99
CA SER A 28 28.38 24.49 9.93
C SER A 28 28.04 25.97 9.70
N GLY A 29 26.76 26.32 9.76
CA GLY A 29 26.24 27.66 9.55
C GLY A 29 26.31 28.16 8.11
N LYS A 30 26.75 27.32 7.16
CA LYS A 30 26.72 27.66 5.72
C LYS A 30 25.47 27.18 5.06
N THR A 31 25.13 27.72 3.90
CA THR A 31 23.94 27.38 3.13
C THR A 31 24.32 26.89 1.74
N VAL A 32 23.75 25.78 1.32
CA VAL A 32 23.73 25.36 -0.09
C VAL A 32 22.31 25.57 -0.59
N ALA A 33 22.13 26.46 -1.57
CA ALA A 33 20.80 26.84 -2.03
C ALA A 33 20.67 26.88 -3.55
N THR A 34 19.42 26.78 -4.01
CA THR A 34 19.00 27.15 -5.36
C THR A 34 17.85 28.14 -5.27
N THR A 35 17.59 28.89 -6.34
CA THR A 35 16.49 29.84 -6.38
C THR A 35 15.23 29.22 -7.00
N GLY A 36 14.10 29.56 -6.40
CA GLY A 36 12.78 29.07 -6.88
C GLY A 36 12.59 27.57 -6.68
N SER A 37 12.38 26.83 -7.76
CA SER A 37 12.16 25.37 -7.77
C SER A 37 13.37 24.56 -8.26
N GLY A 38 14.56 25.15 -8.25
CA GLY A 38 15.78 24.47 -8.70
C GLY A 38 16.11 23.28 -7.80
N PRO A 39 16.24 22.04 -8.34
CA PRO A 39 16.56 20.89 -7.53
C PRO A 39 18.01 20.91 -7.03
N ILE A 40 18.26 20.35 -5.85
CA ILE A 40 19.60 20.06 -5.34
C ILE A 40 19.82 18.56 -5.35
N ARG A 41 20.96 18.12 -5.90
CA ARG A 41 21.36 16.70 -5.94
C ARG A 41 22.74 16.52 -5.32
N PHE A 42 22.83 15.65 -4.32
CA PHE A 42 24.09 15.19 -3.78
C PHE A 42 24.30 13.71 -4.10
N LEU A 43 25.35 13.40 -4.85
CA LEU A 43 25.77 12.04 -5.18
C LEU A 43 27.06 11.77 -4.39
N THR A 44 26.92 10.98 -3.31
CA THR A 44 28.05 10.77 -2.38
C THR A 44 27.92 9.47 -1.61
N ASN A 45 29.06 8.79 -1.40
CA ASN A 45 29.14 7.60 -0.53
C ASN A 45 29.34 7.96 0.95
N SER A 46 29.52 9.23 1.28
CA SER A 46 29.60 9.71 2.66
C SER A 46 29.14 11.15 2.70
N PHE A 47 28.15 11.45 3.51
CA PHE A 47 27.58 12.78 3.65
C PHE A 47 27.61 13.24 5.10
N ASN A 48 28.20 14.40 5.30
CA ASN A 48 28.20 15.07 6.60
C ASN A 48 27.63 16.48 6.44
N PRO A 49 26.37 16.72 6.83
CA PRO A 49 25.74 18.05 6.75
C PRO A 49 26.31 19.01 7.78
N ASN A 50 26.89 18.53 8.90
CA ASN A 50 27.57 19.32 9.93
C ASN A 50 26.80 20.59 10.38
N GLY A 51 25.46 20.55 10.39
CA GLY A 51 24.63 21.70 10.73
C GLY A 51 24.57 22.81 9.68
N ALA A 52 24.94 22.54 8.43
CA ALA A 52 24.72 23.45 7.32
C ALA A 52 23.26 23.43 6.88
N ASN A 53 22.78 24.52 6.29
CA ASN A 53 21.45 24.59 5.68
C ASN A 53 21.49 24.12 4.22
N ILE A 54 20.46 23.36 3.83
CA ILE A 54 20.21 22.96 2.44
C ILE A 54 18.86 23.54 2.05
N ASP A 55 18.82 24.40 1.05
CA ASP A 55 17.60 25.10 0.66
C ASP A 55 17.36 24.97 -0.86
N ALA A 56 16.50 24.03 -1.23
CA ALA A 56 15.99 23.86 -2.58
C ALA A 56 14.65 24.60 -2.80
N GLY A 57 14.19 25.39 -1.83
CA GLY A 57 12.91 26.08 -1.90
C GLY A 57 11.75 25.09 -2.13
N THR A 58 11.02 25.26 -3.23
CA THR A 58 9.97 24.32 -3.67
C THR A 58 10.50 23.18 -4.54
N GLY A 59 11.80 23.19 -4.86
CA GLY A 59 12.45 22.14 -5.65
C GLY A 59 12.69 20.84 -4.88
N ALA A 60 13.11 19.82 -5.60
CA ALA A 60 13.43 18.53 -4.99
C ALA A 60 14.85 18.51 -4.43
N PHE A 61 15.05 17.89 -3.28
CA PHE A 61 16.37 17.49 -2.80
C PHE A 61 16.57 15.98 -3.03
N THR A 62 17.71 15.60 -3.61
CA THR A 62 18.05 14.17 -3.82
C THR A 62 19.38 13.84 -3.17
N LEU A 63 19.42 12.75 -2.42
CA LEU A 63 20.62 12.20 -1.81
C LEU A 63 20.78 10.73 -2.22
N SER A 64 21.88 10.39 -2.89
CA SER A 64 22.13 9.05 -3.41
C SER A 64 23.63 8.72 -3.40
N PRO A 65 24.03 7.46 -3.19
CA PRO A 65 25.44 7.07 -3.31
C PRO A 65 25.92 7.15 -4.77
N THR A 66 27.22 7.44 -4.94
CA THR A 66 27.89 7.29 -6.24
C THR A 66 28.03 5.82 -6.63
N THR A 67 28.29 4.93 -5.66
CA THR A 67 28.36 3.49 -5.85
C THR A 67 26.98 2.85 -5.66
N LEU A 68 26.39 2.38 -6.73
CA LEU A 68 24.99 1.94 -6.78
C LEU A 68 24.69 0.68 -5.94
N THR A 69 25.71 -0.11 -5.64
CA THR A 69 25.59 -1.34 -4.84
C THR A 69 25.78 -1.13 -3.34
N ASN A 70 26.16 0.09 -2.92
CA ASN A 70 26.29 0.38 -1.50
C ASN A 70 24.94 0.26 -0.80
N THR A 71 24.96 -0.31 0.40
CA THR A 71 23.80 -0.25 1.29
C THR A 71 23.61 1.19 1.78
N ILE A 72 22.37 1.67 1.75
CA ILE A 72 21.99 2.94 2.37
C ILE A 72 21.33 2.64 3.72
N GLU A 73 21.72 3.37 4.74
CA GLU A 73 20.99 3.48 5.98
C GLU A 73 20.54 4.94 6.15
N PHE A 74 19.24 5.14 6.26
CA PHE A 74 18.61 6.45 6.34
C PHE A 74 17.70 6.54 7.55
N GLY A 75 17.87 7.60 8.35
CA GLY A 75 17.00 7.85 9.49
C GLY A 75 17.75 8.30 10.74
N ASP A 76 17.05 8.27 11.86
CA ASP A 76 17.52 8.83 13.15
C ASP A 76 18.46 7.87 13.92
N VAL A 77 18.44 6.58 13.57
CA VAL A 77 19.25 5.55 14.24
C VAL A 77 20.37 5.09 13.31
N ASN A 78 21.61 5.26 13.74
CA ASN A 78 22.78 4.69 13.07
C ASN A 78 23.09 3.31 13.66
N THR A 79 22.92 2.26 12.87
CA THR A 79 23.16 0.88 13.31
C THR A 79 24.61 0.44 13.11
N ALA A 80 25.47 1.32 12.57
CA ALA A 80 26.88 1.07 12.28
C ALA A 80 27.14 -0.20 11.42
N ARG A 81 26.28 -0.47 10.45
CA ARG A 81 26.45 -1.57 9.49
C ARG A 81 27.73 -1.40 8.68
N ALA A 82 28.48 -2.45 8.51
CA ALA A 82 29.65 -2.45 7.65
C ALA A 82 29.27 -2.17 6.18
N THR A 83 30.09 -1.42 5.45
CA THR A 83 29.91 -1.04 4.03
C THR A 83 28.64 -0.22 3.74
N THR A 84 28.10 0.44 4.75
CA THR A 84 26.86 1.22 4.65
C THR A 84 27.17 2.69 4.48
N VAL A 85 26.42 3.34 3.60
CA VAL A 85 26.36 4.80 3.51
C VAL A 85 25.25 5.26 4.45
N TYR A 86 25.63 5.92 5.55
CA TYR A 86 24.66 6.45 6.50
C TYR A 86 24.28 7.89 6.13
N TYR A 87 22.99 8.08 5.98
CA TYR A 87 22.37 9.40 5.82
C TYR A 87 21.50 9.66 7.04
N GLY A 88 22.10 10.26 8.08
CA GLY A 88 21.40 10.61 9.32
C GLY A 88 20.29 11.62 9.10
N SER A 89 19.60 11.95 10.18
CA SER A 89 18.53 12.95 10.14
C SER A 89 19.04 14.29 9.63
N LEU A 90 18.47 14.74 8.49
CA LEU A 90 18.81 16.01 7.83
C LEU A 90 17.72 17.07 8.07
N PHE A 91 16.62 16.68 8.70
CA PHE A 91 15.37 17.41 8.62
C PHE A 91 15.38 18.78 9.31
N GLY A 92 16.23 18.98 10.31
CA GLY A 92 16.33 20.26 11.00
C GLY A 92 16.94 21.41 10.18
N SER A 93 17.59 21.09 9.05
CA SER A 93 18.32 22.05 8.20
C SER A 93 18.03 21.89 6.71
N LEU A 94 16.97 21.15 6.35
CA LEU A 94 16.57 20.93 4.97
C LEU A 94 15.25 21.65 4.65
N THR A 95 15.29 22.52 3.64
CA THR A 95 14.10 23.09 3.00
C THR A 95 14.01 22.56 1.57
N ALA A 96 12.97 21.80 1.28
CA ALA A 96 12.71 21.25 -0.06
C ALA A 96 11.23 20.93 -0.22
N GLY A 97 10.70 21.05 -1.43
CA GLY A 97 9.33 20.64 -1.76
C GLY A 97 9.14 19.12 -1.73
N SER A 98 10.19 18.36 -2.00
CA SER A 98 10.25 16.90 -1.82
C SER A 98 11.67 16.44 -1.53
N PHE A 99 11.78 15.27 -0.88
CA PHE A 99 13.06 14.66 -0.56
C PHE A 99 13.15 13.26 -1.15
N THR A 100 14.22 12.96 -1.90
CA THR A 100 14.44 11.64 -2.51
C THR A 100 15.73 11.02 -1.95
N ILE A 101 15.62 9.78 -1.46
CA ILE A 101 16.74 8.91 -1.08
C ILE A 101 16.90 7.81 -2.12
N GLY A 102 18.10 7.61 -2.61
CA GLY A 102 18.40 6.63 -3.64
C GLY A 102 18.08 7.13 -5.05
N ARG A 103 17.95 6.20 -5.98
CA ARG A 103 17.65 6.46 -7.41
C ARG A 103 17.21 5.18 -8.13
N PRO A 104 16.59 5.28 -9.34
CA PRO A 104 16.09 4.10 -10.07
C PRO A 104 17.14 3.02 -10.38
N THR A 105 18.41 3.40 -10.50
CA THR A 105 19.52 2.46 -10.78
C THR A 105 20.21 1.92 -9.52
N HIS A 106 19.78 2.35 -8.33
CA HIS A 106 20.33 1.84 -7.07
C HIS A 106 19.96 0.37 -6.88
N SER A 107 20.91 -0.46 -6.43
CA SER A 107 20.76 -1.90 -6.29
C SER A 107 21.22 -2.48 -4.94
N GLY A 108 21.84 -1.66 -4.08
CA GLY A 108 22.09 -2.02 -2.70
C GLY A 108 20.82 -2.00 -1.85
N ASN A 109 20.84 -2.57 -0.66
CA ASN A 109 19.69 -2.45 0.25
C ASN A 109 19.53 -1.01 0.75
N ILE A 110 18.29 -0.63 1.05
CA ILE A 110 17.97 0.61 1.77
C ILE A 110 17.29 0.25 3.08
N PHE A 111 17.87 0.67 4.18
CA PHE A 111 17.29 0.52 5.53
C PHE A 111 16.82 1.89 6.02
N VAL A 112 15.55 1.97 6.37
CA VAL A 112 14.95 3.15 6.99
C VAL A 112 14.87 2.88 8.48
N THR A 113 15.71 3.57 9.26
CA THR A 113 15.95 3.28 10.67
C THR A 113 15.24 4.25 11.62
N GLY A 114 14.13 4.81 11.14
CA GLY A 114 13.30 5.75 11.85
C GLY A 114 13.35 7.16 11.28
N VAL A 115 12.22 7.83 11.33
CA VAL A 115 12.04 9.24 10.96
C VAL A 115 11.09 9.87 11.96
N ALA A 116 11.59 10.70 12.86
CA ALA A 116 10.78 11.29 13.93
C ALA A 116 9.78 12.35 13.42
N ALA A 117 10.10 13.05 12.33
CA ALA A 117 9.19 13.98 11.67
C ALA A 117 9.69 14.26 10.24
N ALA A 118 8.91 13.94 9.23
CA ALA A 118 9.24 14.30 7.85
C ALA A 118 8.83 15.75 7.56
N PRO A 119 9.76 16.61 7.10
CA PRO A 119 9.46 18.03 6.83
C PRO A 119 8.70 18.24 5.52
N SER A 120 8.78 17.29 4.61
CA SER A 120 8.14 17.27 3.30
C SER A 120 7.89 15.83 2.88
N SER A 121 7.22 15.64 1.74
CA SER A 121 7.04 14.29 1.17
C SER A 121 8.38 13.64 0.85
N ILE A 122 8.52 12.37 1.23
CA ILE A 122 9.74 11.60 1.03
C ILE A 122 9.50 10.54 -0.06
N GLN A 123 10.50 10.40 -0.94
CA GLN A 123 10.60 9.31 -1.92
C GLN A 123 11.83 8.46 -1.59
N ILE A 124 11.64 7.15 -1.45
CA ILE A 124 12.72 6.17 -1.30
C ILE A 124 12.76 5.34 -2.57
N VAL A 125 13.88 5.37 -3.29
CA VAL A 125 13.96 4.80 -4.64
C VAL A 125 15.09 3.79 -4.74
N ASN A 126 14.71 2.52 -4.92
CA ASN A 126 15.60 1.41 -5.17
C ASN A 126 15.05 0.57 -6.35
N GLY A 127 15.52 0.79 -7.55
CA GLY A 127 15.02 0.07 -8.74
C GLY A 127 15.74 -1.24 -9.05
N GLY A 128 16.81 -1.58 -8.30
CA GLY A 128 17.62 -2.78 -8.51
C GLY A 128 17.23 -3.98 -7.64
N ALA A 129 18.20 -4.82 -7.32
CA ALA A 129 17.97 -6.09 -6.60
C ALA A 129 17.83 -5.95 -5.09
N GLY A 130 18.27 -4.82 -4.51
CA GLY A 130 18.22 -4.61 -3.06
C GLY A 130 16.80 -4.43 -2.52
N ALA A 131 16.60 -4.80 -1.26
CA ALA A 131 15.36 -4.57 -0.54
C ALA A 131 15.27 -3.16 0.05
N VAL A 132 14.07 -2.67 0.29
CA VAL A 132 13.80 -1.53 1.16
C VAL A 132 13.16 -2.04 2.45
N THR A 133 13.78 -1.75 3.59
CA THR A 133 13.33 -2.27 4.90
C THR A 133 13.16 -1.12 5.89
N PHE A 134 12.01 -1.05 6.54
CA PHE A 134 11.72 -0.14 7.65
C PHE A 134 11.91 -0.90 8.95
N GLU A 135 12.82 -0.41 9.80
CA GLU A 135 13.25 -1.10 11.02
C GLU A 135 13.74 -0.14 12.11
N HIS A 136 14.00 -0.67 13.30
CA HIS A 136 14.53 -0.02 14.50
C HIS A 136 13.61 1.01 15.14
N ALA A 137 13.10 1.99 14.42
CA ALA A 137 12.23 3.04 14.96
C ALA A 137 11.11 3.42 13.98
N PRO A 138 10.01 3.99 14.47
CA PRO A 138 8.88 4.38 13.64
C PRO A 138 9.22 5.40 12.55
N TYR A 139 8.42 5.39 11.48
CA TYR A 139 8.38 6.44 10.48
C TYR A 139 7.19 7.36 10.76
N VAL A 140 7.46 8.62 11.09
CA VAL A 140 6.45 9.65 11.35
C VAL A 140 6.45 10.69 10.23
N GLY A 141 5.43 10.63 9.40
CA GLY A 141 5.29 11.49 8.21
C GLY A 141 4.74 12.88 8.50
N GLY A 142 4.09 13.12 9.64
CA GLY A 142 3.53 14.44 9.99
C GLY A 142 2.56 14.98 8.93
N ASN A 143 1.66 14.14 8.41
CA ASN A 143 0.74 14.42 7.29
C ASN A 143 1.40 14.56 5.91
N GLN A 144 2.69 14.27 5.79
CA GLN A 144 3.39 14.22 4.50
C GLN A 144 3.22 12.85 3.84
N SER A 145 3.28 12.81 2.53
CA SER A 145 3.24 11.56 1.77
C SER A 145 4.58 10.84 1.78
N LEU A 146 4.52 9.51 1.75
CA LEU A 146 5.68 8.64 1.58
C LEU A 146 5.51 7.80 0.32
N GLY A 147 6.48 7.89 -0.59
CA GLY A 147 6.61 6.99 -1.72
C GLY A 147 7.81 6.06 -1.54
N VAL A 148 7.63 4.77 -1.80
CA VAL A 148 8.69 3.77 -1.76
C VAL A 148 8.67 2.97 -3.06
N THR A 149 9.74 3.07 -3.83
CA THR A 149 9.97 2.22 -5.00
C THR A 149 11.01 1.17 -4.63
N GLY A 150 10.63 -0.09 -4.68
CA GLY A 150 11.50 -1.25 -4.50
C GLY A 150 11.72 -2.01 -5.81
N GLY A 151 12.89 -2.62 -5.96
CA GLY A 151 13.18 -3.55 -7.04
C GLY A 151 12.77 -4.98 -6.67
N THR A 152 13.52 -5.97 -7.17
CA THR A 152 13.22 -7.39 -6.95
C THR A 152 13.38 -7.84 -5.50
N GLY A 153 14.16 -7.12 -4.69
CA GLY A 153 14.29 -7.39 -3.24
C GLY A 153 13.05 -7.08 -2.41
N GLY A 154 12.10 -6.35 -2.98
CA GLY A 154 10.82 -6.06 -2.33
C GLY A 154 10.87 -4.96 -1.28
N ILE A 155 9.77 -4.82 -0.54
CA ILE A 155 9.60 -3.84 0.53
C ILE A 155 9.16 -4.57 1.80
N THR A 156 9.86 -4.35 2.90
CA THR A 156 9.53 -4.91 4.22
C THR A 156 9.25 -3.79 5.21
N ILE A 157 8.11 -3.88 5.89
CA ILE A 157 7.68 -2.95 6.92
C ILE A 157 7.74 -3.68 8.26
N GLY A 158 8.68 -3.28 9.12
CA GLY A 158 8.91 -3.87 10.43
C GLY A 158 8.65 -2.89 11.59
N GLN A 159 8.19 -1.67 11.30
CA GLN A 159 7.94 -0.62 12.29
C GLN A 159 6.66 0.16 11.96
N ASP A 160 6.16 0.92 12.92
CA ASP A 160 5.02 1.80 12.71
C ASP A 160 5.31 2.83 11.61
N MET A 161 4.31 3.06 10.76
CA MET A 161 4.29 4.13 9.78
C MET A 161 3.06 5.01 10.02
N THR A 162 3.28 6.24 10.44
CA THR A 162 2.21 7.19 10.71
C THR A 162 2.29 8.37 9.76
N LEU A 163 1.39 8.41 8.80
CA LEU A 163 1.32 9.47 7.78
C LEU A 163 0.14 10.44 8.01
N GLY A 164 -0.75 10.14 8.97
CA GLY A 164 -1.95 10.97 9.19
C GLY A 164 -2.77 11.10 7.91
N THR A 165 -2.93 12.33 7.41
CA THR A 165 -3.64 12.63 6.15
C THR A 165 -2.77 12.43 4.90
N GLY A 166 -1.53 11.98 5.06
CA GLY A 166 -0.61 11.71 3.95
C GLY A 166 -0.98 10.45 3.17
N THR A 167 -0.47 10.35 1.96
CA THR A 167 -0.62 9.17 1.11
C THR A 167 0.61 8.28 1.19
N LEU A 168 0.40 6.99 1.47
CA LEU A 168 1.40 5.95 1.34
C LEU A 168 1.38 5.38 -0.08
N ARG A 169 2.53 5.33 -0.75
CA ARG A 169 2.69 4.66 -2.04
C ARG A 169 3.83 3.66 -1.97
N LEU A 170 3.51 2.39 -2.19
CA LEU A 170 4.49 1.30 -2.24
C LEU A 170 4.45 0.67 -3.63
N THR A 171 5.57 0.69 -4.33
CA THR A 171 5.68 0.11 -5.68
C THR A 171 6.93 -0.76 -5.74
N THR A 172 6.80 -2.03 -6.16
CA THR A 172 7.95 -2.93 -6.26
C THR A 172 7.77 -4.00 -7.34
N THR A 173 8.88 -4.47 -7.90
CA THR A 173 8.91 -5.68 -8.72
C THR A 173 9.08 -6.96 -7.89
N GLY A 174 9.29 -6.84 -6.58
CA GLY A 174 9.28 -7.94 -5.61
C GLY A 174 7.94 -8.06 -4.88
N ALA A 175 7.98 -8.54 -3.63
CA ALA A 175 6.84 -8.62 -2.72
C ALA A 175 6.81 -7.41 -1.76
N ILE A 176 5.64 -7.17 -1.18
CA ILE A 176 5.46 -6.23 -0.07
C ILE A 176 4.99 -7.01 1.15
N SER A 177 5.72 -6.89 2.25
CA SER A 177 5.38 -7.55 3.51
C SER A 177 5.45 -6.61 4.70
N GLN A 178 4.43 -6.67 5.55
CA GLN A 178 4.41 -6.03 6.86
C GLN A 178 4.64 -7.11 7.91
N THR A 179 5.82 -7.11 8.53
CA THR A 179 6.20 -8.10 9.55
C THR A 179 5.84 -7.66 10.96
N ALA A 180 5.77 -6.34 11.17
CA ALA A 180 5.36 -5.72 12.42
C ALA A 180 4.92 -4.27 12.17
N GLY A 181 4.53 -3.56 13.26
CA GLY A 181 4.13 -2.16 13.22
C GLY A 181 2.73 -1.93 12.65
N THR A 182 2.28 -0.71 12.74
CA THR A 182 0.97 -0.24 12.31
C THR A 182 1.12 0.71 11.12
N LEU A 183 0.25 0.61 10.13
CA LEU A 183 0.13 1.57 9.03
C LEU A 183 -1.02 2.53 9.30
N ILE A 184 -0.75 3.81 9.41
CA ILE A 184 -1.76 4.87 9.54
C ILE A 184 -1.60 5.83 8.38
N ALA A 185 -2.58 5.89 7.49
CA ALA A 185 -2.58 6.79 6.33
C ALA A 185 -4.01 7.07 5.85
N GLU A 186 -4.26 8.27 5.34
CA GLU A 186 -5.53 8.57 4.66
C GLU A 186 -5.73 7.69 3.43
N THR A 187 -4.67 7.48 2.67
CA THR A 187 -4.73 6.72 1.41
C THR A 187 -3.50 5.83 1.28
N ALA A 188 -3.70 4.59 0.88
CA ALA A 188 -2.62 3.66 0.52
C ALA A 188 -2.77 3.15 -0.91
N GLY A 189 -1.77 3.44 -1.75
CA GLY A 189 -1.61 2.91 -3.10
C GLY A 189 -0.48 1.89 -3.15
N VAL A 190 -0.80 0.62 -3.36
CA VAL A 190 0.15 -0.48 -3.21
C VAL A 190 0.23 -1.30 -4.50
N SER A 191 1.43 -1.45 -5.06
CA SER A 191 1.63 -2.22 -6.30
C SER A 191 2.86 -3.12 -6.18
N ALA A 192 2.68 -4.42 -6.35
CA ALA A 192 3.75 -5.42 -6.32
C ALA A 192 3.68 -6.35 -7.54
N ALA A 193 4.83 -6.87 -7.99
CA ALA A 193 4.80 -7.93 -9.00
C ALA A 193 4.50 -9.31 -8.37
N SER A 194 4.89 -9.51 -7.12
CA SER A 194 4.64 -10.73 -6.35
C SER A 194 3.46 -10.55 -5.36
N GLY A 195 3.51 -11.08 -4.17
CA GLY A 195 2.41 -10.93 -3.19
C GLY A 195 2.44 -9.63 -2.39
N ILE A 196 1.31 -9.30 -1.78
CA ILE A 196 1.15 -8.20 -0.83
C ILE A 196 0.58 -8.75 0.46
N THR A 197 1.27 -8.51 1.58
CA THR A 197 0.80 -8.87 2.92
C THR A 197 0.91 -7.66 3.85
N LEU A 198 -0.21 -7.01 4.12
CA LEU A 198 -0.35 -5.89 5.04
C LEU A 198 -1.43 -6.28 6.07
N ALA A 199 -1.06 -7.20 6.98
CA ALA A 199 -2.01 -7.95 7.80
C ALA A 199 -1.91 -7.66 9.30
N GLN A 200 -1.29 -6.54 9.68
CA GLN A 200 -1.26 -6.16 11.10
C GLN A 200 -2.64 -5.62 11.53
N PRO A 201 -3.16 -6.07 12.68
CA PRO A 201 -4.56 -5.84 13.06
C PRO A 201 -4.89 -4.39 13.40
N LEU A 202 -3.88 -3.56 13.67
CA LEU A 202 -4.05 -2.16 14.03
C LEU A 202 -3.84 -1.19 12.86
N ASN A 203 -3.69 -1.68 11.63
CA ASN A 203 -3.64 -0.78 10.47
C ASN A 203 -4.91 0.08 10.40
N ASP A 204 -4.74 1.34 10.05
CA ASP A 204 -5.80 2.33 9.91
C ASP A 204 -5.58 3.13 8.62
N VAL A 205 -6.18 2.64 7.53
CA VAL A 205 -6.12 3.24 6.20
C VAL A 205 -7.54 3.53 5.75
N ALA A 206 -7.85 4.77 5.43
CA ALA A 206 -9.21 5.15 5.03
C ALA A 206 -9.53 4.76 3.59
N THR A 207 -8.57 4.84 2.67
CA THR A 207 -8.73 4.42 1.26
C THR A 207 -7.61 3.49 0.84
N LEU A 208 -7.97 2.31 0.34
CA LEU A 208 -7.04 1.32 -0.21
C LEU A 208 -7.19 1.19 -1.72
N ALA A 209 -6.08 1.27 -2.44
CA ALA A 209 -5.93 0.79 -3.80
C ALA A 209 -4.73 -0.16 -3.84
N ALA A 210 -4.92 -1.41 -4.26
CA ALA A 210 -3.86 -2.41 -4.17
C ALA A 210 -3.85 -3.34 -5.38
N ARG A 211 -2.65 -3.59 -5.93
CA ARG A 211 -2.49 -4.47 -7.09
C ARG A 211 -1.28 -5.38 -6.93
N THR A 212 -1.47 -6.67 -7.19
CA THR A 212 -0.35 -7.59 -7.41
C THR A 212 -0.50 -8.34 -8.74
N ALA A 213 0.58 -8.43 -9.52
CA ALA A 213 0.55 -9.11 -10.81
C ALA A 213 0.49 -10.64 -10.63
N ALA A 214 1.16 -11.16 -9.62
CA ALA A 214 1.14 -12.57 -9.22
C ALA A 214 1.09 -12.68 -7.69
N GLY A 215 0.63 -13.82 -7.19
CA GLY A 215 0.52 -14.06 -5.74
C GLY A 215 -0.74 -13.46 -5.12
N ASN A 216 -0.82 -13.58 -3.81
CA ASN A 216 -1.99 -13.21 -3.02
C ASN A 216 -1.88 -11.76 -2.53
N LEU A 217 -3.04 -11.19 -2.23
CA LEU A 217 -3.17 -9.91 -1.55
C LEU A 217 -3.90 -10.13 -0.23
N THR A 218 -3.25 -9.79 0.88
CA THR A 218 -3.86 -9.82 2.21
C THR A 218 -3.75 -8.42 2.83
N PHE A 219 -4.91 -7.88 3.23
CA PHE A 219 -5.00 -6.61 3.92
C PHE A 219 -5.91 -6.72 5.14
N THR A 220 -5.43 -6.23 6.27
CA THR A 220 -6.21 -6.12 7.51
C THR A 220 -6.26 -4.66 7.93
N ASN A 221 -7.44 -4.16 8.30
CA ASN A 221 -7.67 -2.82 8.79
C ASN A 221 -8.47 -2.86 10.10
N ASN A 222 -8.07 -2.05 11.07
CA ASN A 222 -8.73 -1.97 12.36
C ASN A 222 -10.13 -1.33 12.28
N ASN A 223 -10.28 -0.39 11.36
CA ASN A 223 -11.52 0.34 11.10
C ASN A 223 -12.12 -0.04 9.75
N GLY A 224 -13.19 0.63 9.33
CA GLY A 224 -13.71 0.55 7.98
C GLY A 224 -12.76 1.21 6.98
N PHE A 225 -12.91 0.88 5.68
CA PHE A 225 -12.16 1.52 4.61
C PHE A 225 -12.92 1.50 3.29
N THR A 226 -12.46 2.32 2.34
CA THR A 226 -13.01 2.34 0.97
C THR A 226 -11.99 1.73 0.01
N ILE A 227 -12.43 0.81 -0.84
CA ILE A 227 -11.66 0.38 -2.02
C ILE A 227 -11.78 1.47 -3.08
N GLY A 228 -10.68 2.19 -3.33
CA GLY A 228 -10.66 3.39 -4.16
C GLY A 228 -9.55 3.40 -5.20
N ALA A 229 -9.07 4.59 -5.52
CA ALA A 229 -7.96 4.81 -6.47
C ALA A 229 -6.93 5.78 -5.90
N VAL A 230 -5.68 5.56 -6.29
CA VAL A 230 -4.55 6.44 -6.01
C VAL A 230 -3.93 6.86 -7.33
N THR A 231 -3.83 8.16 -7.56
CA THR A 231 -3.27 8.73 -8.79
C THR A 231 -1.77 8.49 -8.90
N ALA A 232 -1.24 8.50 -10.11
CA ALA A 232 0.21 8.47 -10.34
C ALA A 232 0.89 9.72 -9.76
N THR A 233 2.17 9.57 -9.42
CA THR A 233 2.99 10.73 -9.05
C THR A 233 3.57 11.41 -10.29
N ALA A 234 3.74 12.74 -10.22
CA ALA A 234 4.28 13.52 -11.34
C ALA A 234 5.74 13.17 -11.68
N ASP A 235 6.50 12.65 -10.70
CA ASP A 235 7.87 12.19 -10.87
C ASP A 235 7.99 10.82 -11.61
N GLY A 236 6.86 10.14 -11.82
CA GLY A 236 6.79 8.86 -12.52
C GLY A 236 7.24 7.65 -11.68
N PHE A 237 7.59 7.81 -10.41
CA PHE A 237 8.01 6.69 -9.55
C PHE A 237 6.86 5.77 -9.15
N HIS A 238 5.65 6.31 -9.04
CA HIS A 238 4.48 5.54 -8.64
C HIS A 238 3.38 5.65 -9.69
N PRO A 239 3.05 4.55 -10.37
CA PRO A 239 1.91 4.50 -11.27
C PRO A 239 0.59 4.65 -10.50
N ALA A 240 -0.47 5.01 -11.20
CA ALA A 240 -1.81 4.96 -10.62
C ALA A 240 -2.18 3.52 -10.24
N VAL A 241 -2.86 3.38 -9.12
CA VAL A 241 -3.44 2.12 -8.66
C VAL A 241 -4.93 2.31 -8.48
N THR A 242 -5.73 1.44 -9.07
CA THR A 242 -7.19 1.55 -9.10
C THR A 242 -7.83 0.26 -8.64
N GLY A 243 -8.66 0.33 -7.62
CA GLY A 243 -9.34 -0.81 -7.04
C GLY A 243 -8.41 -1.78 -6.32
N VAL A 244 -8.89 -3.01 -6.16
CA VAL A 244 -8.11 -4.11 -5.60
C VAL A 244 -8.01 -5.23 -6.63
N SER A 245 -6.78 -5.63 -7.00
CA SER A 245 -6.59 -6.74 -7.93
C SER A 245 -5.43 -7.64 -7.54
N ALA A 246 -5.60 -8.96 -7.72
CA ALA A 246 -4.55 -9.94 -7.47
C ALA A 246 -4.56 -11.05 -8.52
N GLY A 247 -3.37 -11.51 -8.93
CA GLY A 247 -3.27 -12.73 -9.72
C GLY A 247 -3.66 -13.99 -8.96
N GLY A 248 -3.62 -13.94 -7.63
CA GLY A 248 -4.05 -14.99 -6.71
C GLY A 248 -5.27 -14.62 -5.88
N ALA A 249 -5.32 -15.10 -4.64
CA ALA A 249 -6.40 -14.84 -3.69
C ALA A 249 -6.32 -13.43 -3.08
N ILE A 250 -7.48 -12.84 -2.84
CA ILE A 250 -7.65 -11.58 -2.10
C ILE A 250 -8.30 -11.91 -0.75
N ILE A 251 -7.66 -11.46 0.33
CA ILE A 251 -8.18 -11.53 1.70
C ILE A 251 -8.29 -10.12 2.25
N LEU A 252 -9.51 -9.69 2.56
CA LEU A 252 -9.78 -8.41 3.18
C LEU A 252 -10.39 -8.64 4.56
N GLN A 253 -9.71 -8.15 5.59
CA GLN A 253 -10.21 -8.18 6.96
C GLN A 253 -10.43 -6.76 7.46
N SER A 254 -11.59 -6.50 8.05
CA SER A 254 -11.96 -5.16 8.51
C SER A 254 -12.63 -5.20 9.88
N GLY A 255 -12.27 -4.24 10.74
CA GLY A 255 -12.95 -3.97 11.99
C GLY A 255 -14.20 -3.09 11.85
N GLY A 256 -14.51 -2.57 10.66
CA GLY A 256 -15.66 -1.71 10.38
C GLY A 256 -16.15 -1.81 8.95
N ALA A 257 -17.00 -0.87 8.53
CA ALA A 257 -17.64 -0.88 7.23
C ALA A 257 -16.64 -0.80 6.07
N VAL A 258 -16.81 -1.64 5.05
CA VAL A 258 -16.03 -1.62 3.82
C VAL A 258 -16.95 -1.28 2.65
N THR A 259 -16.56 -0.24 1.91
CA THR A 259 -17.24 0.20 0.69
C THR A 259 -16.28 0.18 -0.49
N GLN A 260 -16.77 0.39 -1.70
CA GLN A 260 -15.95 0.53 -2.89
C GLN A 260 -16.45 1.64 -3.82
N THR A 261 -15.50 2.25 -4.51
CA THR A 261 -15.71 3.14 -5.66
C THR A 261 -15.00 2.61 -6.90
N GLN A 262 -14.28 1.50 -6.75
CA GLN A 262 -13.48 0.86 -7.80
C GLN A 262 -13.58 -0.66 -7.65
N ARG A 263 -13.47 -1.37 -8.76
CA ARG A 263 -13.68 -2.81 -8.86
C ARG A 263 -12.66 -3.67 -8.12
N ILE A 264 -13.06 -4.91 -7.86
CA ILE A 264 -12.23 -5.99 -7.31
C ILE A 264 -12.03 -7.06 -8.40
N LEU A 265 -10.78 -7.48 -8.64
CA LEU A 265 -10.43 -8.53 -9.60
C LEU A 265 -9.51 -9.57 -8.97
N GLY A 266 -9.85 -10.85 -9.05
CA GLY A 266 -8.98 -11.90 -8.51
C GLY A 266 -9.50 -13.31 -8.75
N SER A 267 -8.68 -14.32 -8.42
CA SER A 267 -9.13 -15.70 -8.47
C SER A 267 -10.11 -16.02 -7.34
N SER A 268 -9.95 -15.38 -6.19
CA SER A 268 -10.90 -15.52 -5.07
C SER A 268 -10.91 -14.25 -4.22
N LEU A 269 -12.07 -13.99 -3.60
CA LEU A 269 -12.25 -12.95 -2.58
C LEU A 269 -12.74 -13.59 -1.29
N ARG A 270 -12.03 -13.34 -0.22
CA ARG A 270 -12.44 -13.71 1.14
C ARG A 270 -12.59 -12.46 2.01
N LEU A 271 -13.79 -12.26 2.53
CA LEU A 271 -14.10 -11.18 3.47
C LEU A 271 -14.11 -11.71 4.90
N GLN A 272 -13.54 -10.95 5.83
CA GLN A 272 -13.43 -11.32 7.24
C GLN A 272 -13.63 -10.11 8.15
N GLY A 273 -14.03 -10.35 9.41
CA GLY A 273 -14.11 -9.34 10.46
C GLY A 273 -15.50 -8.78 10.67
N SER A 274 -15.59 -7.55 11.19
CA SER A 274 -16.87 -7.00 11.65
C SER A 274 -17.79 -6.55 10.51
N GLY A 275 -17.26 -6.01 9.43
CA GLY A 275 -18.10 -5.47 8.35
C GLY A 275 -18.87 -4.20 8.78
N PRO A 276 -20.00 -3.84 8.14
CA PRO A 276 -20.58 -4.46 6.94
C PRO A 276 -19.71 -4.32 5.69
N PHE A 277 -19.92 -5.21 4.73
CA PHE A 277 -19.25 -5.12 3.43
C PHE A 277 -20.27 -4.78 2.34
N THR A 278 -20.10 -3.62 1.71
CA THR A 278 -20.94 -3.15 0.59
C THR A 278 -20.06 -3.00 -0.65
N LEU A 279 -19.97 -4.08 -1.43
CA LEU A 279 -19.07 -4.22 -2.57
C LEU A 279 -19.89 -4.49 -3.83
N THR A 280 -20.57 -3.46 -4.31
CA THR A 280 -21.62 -3.56 -5.33
C THR A 280 -21.22 -2.99 -6.69
N ASP A 281 -19.93 -2.84 -6.98
CA ASP A 281 -19.45 -2.49 -8.32
C ASP A 281 -19.75 -3.66 -9.28
N ASN A 282 -20.47 -3.38 -10.35
CA ASN A 282 -20.88 -4.37 -11.34
C ASN A 282 -19.73 -4.85 -12.26
N ALA A 283 -18.53 -4.34 -12.08
CA ALA A 283 -17.32 -4.78 -12.74
C ALA A 283 -16.39 -5.60 -11.81
N ASN A 284 -16.84 -5.97 -10.60
CA ASN A 284 -16.12 -6.95 -9.80
C ASN A 284 -16.10 -8.30 -10.54
N GLU A 285 -14.98 -9.00 -10.43
CA GLU A 285 -14.80 -10.31 -11.10
C GLU A 285 -13.92 -11.20 -10.23
N VAL A 286 -14.54 -12.19 -9.56
CA VAL A 286 -13.82 -13.22 -8.82
C VAL A 286 -14.45 -14.59 -9.07
N THR A 287 -13.64 -15.62 -9.24
CA THR A 287 -14.16 -16.98 -9.46
C THR A 287 -14.78 -17.56 -8.18
N THR A 288 -14.14 -17.35 -7.02
CA THR A 288 -14.64 -17.87 -5.74
C THR A 288 -14.85 -16.72 -4.76
N PHE A 289 -16.00 -16.69 -4.12
CA PHE A 289 -16.34 -15.73 -3.08
C PHE A 289 -16.65 -16.42 -1.75
N SER A 290 -16.13 -15.88 -0.66
CA SER A 290 -16.48 -16.35 0.69
C SER A 290 -16.47 -15.19 1.70
N ALA A 291 -17.30 -15.30 2.72
CA ALA A 291 -17.39 -14.29 3.77
C ALA A 291 -17.55 -14.95 5.15
N THR A 292 -16.74 -14.52 6.11
CA THR A 292 -16.88 -14.88 7.53
C THR A 292 -16.88 -13.59 8.31
N THR A 293 -18.07 -13.01 8.51
CA THR A 293 -18.25 -11.66 9.05
C THR A 293 -19.22 -11.68 10.21
N SER A 294 -19.23 -10.63 11.03
CA SER A 294 -20.21 -10.46 12.10
C SER A 294 -21.38 -9.53 11.74
N ASP A 295 -21.42 -9.03 10.49
CA ASP A 295 -22.45 -8.14 9.98
C ASP A 295 -22.82 -8.51 8.54
N HIS A 296 -23.63 -7.71 7.87
CA HIS A 296 -24.14 -8.02 6.53
C HIS A 296 -23.09 -7.90 5.44
N VAL A 297 -23.35 -8.62 4.34
CA VAL A 297 -22.54 -8.65 3.14
C VAL A 297 -23.41 -8.38 1.92
N GLN A 298 -23.05 -7.37 1.13
CA GLN A 298 -23.57 -7.14 -0.21
C GLN A 298 -22.42 -7.26 -1.20
N TYR A 299 -22.55 -8.18 -2.15
CA TYR A 299 -21.54 -8.40 -3.18
C TYR A 299 -22.19 -8.50 -4.56
N THR A 300 -21.65 -7.77 -5.53
CA THR A 300 -22.03 -7.88 -6.95
C THR A 300 -20.84 -8.34 -7.76
N ASP A 301 -21.05 -9.30 -8.67
CA ASP A 301 -20.05 -9.83 -9.58
C ASP A 301 -20.53 -9.82 -11.04
N ALA A 302 -19.59 -9.57 -11.96
CA ALA A 302 -19.86 -9.52 -13.40
C ALA A 302 -20.03 -10.90 -14.06
N THR A 303 -19.65 -11.98 -13.35
CA THR A 303 -19.50 -13.35 -13.90
C THR A 303 -20.19 -14.40 -13.03
N ASP A 304 -19.90 -15.65 -13.31
CA ASP A 304 -20.29 -16.76 -12.44
C ASP A 304 -19.52 -16.73 -11.12
N VAL A 305 -20.17 -17.11 -10.02
CA VAL A 305 -19.54 -17.17 -8.70
C VAL A 305 -19.69 -18.55 -8.08
N ILE A 306 -18.56 -19.06 -7.56
CA ILE A 306 -18.53 -20.24 -6.69
C ILE A 306 -18.48 -19.76 -5.24
N LEU A 307 -19.54 -19.99 -4.46
CA LEU A 307 -19.55 -19.69 -3.04
C LEU A 307 -18.69 -20.70 -2.26
N GLY A 308 -17.64 -20.23 -1.61
CA GLY A 308 -16.91 -20.96 -0.59
C GLY A 308 -17.67 -20.96 0.75
N THR A 309 -17.14 -21.69 1.73
CA THR A 309 -17.71 -21.68 3.09
C THR A 309 -17.86 -20.26 3.61
N SER A 310 -19.09 -19.91 3.96
CA SER A 310 -19.45 -18.56 4.37
C SER A 310 -20.37 -18.60 5.59
N SER A 311 -20.19 -17.61 6.48
CA SER A 311 -21.02 -17.46 7.69
C SER A 311 -21.19 -15.99 8.03
N THR A 312 -22.44 -15.56 8.21
CA THR A 312 -22.77 -14.23 8.70
C THR A 312 -24.07 -14.23 9.51
N PRO A 313 -24.12 -13.54 10.67
CA PRO A 313 -25.36 -13.31 11.39
C PRO A 313 -26.23 -12.23 10.72
N GLY A 314 -25.65 -11.36 9.91
CA GLY A 314 -26.34 -10.32 9.14
C GLY A 314 -26.97 -10.85 7.85
N ASN A 315 -27.43 -9.94 7.00
CA ASN A 315 -27.96 -10.31 5.68
C ASN A 315 -26.80 -10.67 4.73
N PHE A 316 -27.11 -11.52 3.76
CA PHE A 316 -26.20 -11.92 2.69
C PHE A 316 -26.85 -11.69 1.34
N ASP A 317 -26.46 -10.64 0.63
CA ASP A 317 -27.02 -10.25 -0.65
C ASP A 317 -25.94 -10.47 -1.73
N LEU A 318 -26.18 -11.41 -2.66
CA LEU A 318 -25.29 -11.71 -3.78
C LEU A 318 -26.01 -11.52 -5.10
N THR A 319 -25.44 -10.69 -5.95
CA THR A 319 -25.89 -10.45 -7.32
C THR A 319 -24.78 -10.86 -8.29
N THR A 320 -25.09 -11.70 -9.27
CA THR A 320 -24.17 -12.08 -10.34
C THR A 320 -24.83 -11.91 -11.71
N SER A 321 -24.03 -11.73 -12.75
CA SER A 321 -24.52 -11.78 -14.13
C SER A 321 -24.61 -13.21 -14.67
N GLY A 322 -24.01 -14.18 -13.96
CA GLY A 322 -23.95 -15.59 -14.32
C GLY A 322 -24.42 -16.51 -13.19
N ALA A 323 -24.05 -17.78 -13.26
CA ALA A 323 -24.50 -18.79 -12.30
C ALA A 323 -23.91 -18.58 -10.89
N ILE A 324 -24.68 -18.96 -9.88
CA ILE A 324 -24.25 -19.08 -8.50
C ILE A 324 -24.19 -20.56 -8.13
N THR A 325 -22.98 -21.04 -7.86
CA THR A 325 -22.73 -22.40 -7.39
C THR A 325 -22.02 -22.38 -6.04
N GLN A 326 -21.75 -23.51 -5.42
CA GLN A 326 -21.02 -23.55 -4.16
C GLN A 326 -20.03 -24.69 -4.06
N SER A 327 -18.96 -24.45 -3.34
CA SER A 327 -17.95 -25.45 -2.91
C SER A 327 -17.95 -25.67 -1.40
N GLY A 328 -18.61 -24.81 -0.63
CA GLY A 328 -18.74 -24.88 0.81
C GLY A 328 -20.13 -24.49 1.31
N ALA A 329 -20.45 -24.79 2.55
CA ALA A 329 -21.75 -24.46 3.14
C ALA A 329 -21.88 -22.94 3.40
N LEU A 330 -23.11 -22.45 3.27
CA LEU A 330 -23.50 -21.07 3.56
C LEU A 330 -24.44 -21.07 4.78
N THR A 331 -24.02 -20.39 5.86
CA THR A 331 -24.81 -20.23 7.09
C THR A 331 -25.15 -18.75 7.27
N VAL A 332 -26.42 -18.38 7.17
CA VAL A 332 -26.90 -17.00 7.28
C VAL A 332 -28.04 -16.93 8.28
N THR A 333 -27.84 -16.23 9.39
CA THR A 333 -28.87 -16.02 10.39
C THR A 333 -29.86 -14.91 9.99
N GLY A 334 -29.40 -13.94 9.19
CA GLY A 334 -30.24 -12.91 8.57
C GLY A 334 -30.95 -13.42 7.31
N ARG A 335 -31.35 -12.48 6.47
CA ARG A 335 -31.92 -12.76 5.16
C ARG A 335 -30.81 -13.05 4.14
N THR A 336 -31.01 -14.06 3.31
CA THR A 336 -30.21 -14.29 2.11
C THR A 336 -30.98 -13.82 0.88
N THR A 337 -30.39 -12.97 0.05
CA THR A 337 -30.96 -12.54 -1.24
C THR A 337 -30.01 -12.93 -2.36
N LEU A 338 -30.52 -13.69 -3.34
CA LEU A 338 -29.72 -14.16 -4.47
C LEU A 338 -30.31 -13.67 -5.79
N ALA A 339 -29.47 -13.17 -6.67
CA ALA A 339 -29.81 -12.76 -8.02
C ALA A 339 -28.73 -13.28 -8.99
N ALA A 340 -29.06 -14.24 -9.84
CA ALA A 340 -28.17 -14.82 -10.83
C ALA A 340 -28.49 -14.37 -12.27
N GLY A 341 -29.33 -13.33 -12.44
CA GLY A 341 -29.76 -12.90 -13.76
C GLY A 341 -30.42 -14.02 -14.54
N SER A 342 -29.81 -14.44 -15.65
CA SER A 342 -30.22 -15.61 -16.44
C SER A 342 -29.46 -16.89 -16.10
N GLY A 343 -28.57 -16.87 -15.10
CA GLY A 343 -27.82 -18.03 -14.63
C GLY A 343 -28.61 -18.94 -13.70
N ASP A 344 -28.09 -20.12 -13.44
CA ASP A 344 -28.67 -21.06 -12.48
C ASP A 344 -28.14 -20.80 -11.07
N ILE A 345 -28.96 -21.11 -10.05
CA ILE A 345 -28.54 -21.15 -8.65
C ILE A 345 -28.52 -22.60 -8.19
N THR A 346 -27.34 -23.11 -7.81
CA THR A 346 -27.16 -24.48 -7.32
C THR A 346 -26.45 -24.46 -5.97
N LEU A 347 -27.21 -24.51 -4.87
CA LEU A 347 -26.72 -24.45 -3.49
C LEU A 347 -27.19 -25.73 -2.77
N THR A 348 -26.53 -26.87 -3.03
CA THR A 348 -26.97 -28.21 -2.61
C THR A 348 -26.07 -28.81 -1.51
N GLN A 349 -25.26 -28.04 -0.82
CA GLN A 349 -24.48 -28.50 0.33
C GLN A 349 -25.41 -28.79 1.52
N ALA A 350 -25.31 -29.98 2.10
CA ALA A 350 -26.15 -30.42 3.21
C ALA A 350 -25.99 -29.55 4.50
N GLY A 351 -24.91 -28.82 4.60
CA GLY A 351 -24.63 -27.91 5.72
C GLY A 351 -25.12 -26.47 5.51
N ASN A 352 -25.85 -26.17 4.43
CA ASN A 352 -26.47 -24.86 4.29
C ASN A 352 -27.52 -24.65 5.38
N ASN A 353 -27.57 -23.45 5.89
CA ASN A 353 -28.58 -23.05 6.88
C ASN A 353 -29.01 -21.60 6.59
N PHE A 354 -30.21 -21.43 6.05
CA PHE A 354 -30.81 -20.17 5.69
C PHE A 354 -31.99 -19.85 6.61
N SER A 355 -31.91 -18.82 7.41
CA SER A 355 -33.09 -18.36 8.18
C SER A 355 -34.22 -17.91 7.26
N ARG A 356 -33.89 -17.23 6.18
CA ARG A 356 -34.81 -16.84 5.09
C ARG A 356 -34.02 -16.69 3.80
N LEU A 357 -34.58 -17.18 2.68
CA LEU A 357 -33.99 -17.09 1.35
C LEU A 357 -34.97 -16.45 0.37
N ASP A 358 -34.55 -15.36 -0.26
CA ASP A 358 -35.24 -14.69 -1.36
C ASP A 358 -34.42 -14.87 -2.65
N VAL A 359 -34.99 -15.42 -3.70
CA VAL A 359 -34.37 -15.47 -5.03
C VAL A 359 -35.08 -14.45 -5.91
N THR A 360 -34.35 -13.43 -6.36
CA THR A 360 -34.91 -12.32 -7.15
C THR A 360 -34.80 -12.53 -8.65
N SER A 361 -33.78 -13.28 -9.10
CA SER A 361 -33.66 -13.71 -10.50
C SER A 361 -32.78 -14.96 -10.61
N ALA A 362 -33.24 -15.94 -11.38
CA ALA A 362 -32.50 -17.11 -11.79
C ALA A 362 -33.21 -17.82 -12.95
N ASN A 363 -32.47 -18.66 -13.72
CA ASN A 363 -33.09 -19.59 -14.71
C ASN A 363 -33.64 -20.81 -13.99
N HIS A 364 -32.80 -21.56 -13.26
CA HIS A 364 -33.20 -22.70 -12.41
C HIS A 364 -32.62 -22.52 -11.01
N VAL A 365 -33.31 -23.10 -10.02
CA VAL A 365 -32.88 -23.02 -8.63
C VAL A 365 -32.89 -24.44 -8.03
N ALA A 366 -31.76 -24.90 -7.53
CA ALA A 366 -31.59 -26.13 -6.77
C ALA A 366 -30.99 -25.78 -5.40
N LEU A 367 -31.73 -26.10 -4.34
CA LEU A 367 -31.38 -25.72 -2.97
C LEU A 367 -31.44 -26.93 -2.04
N THR A 368 -30.54 -26.96 -1.06
CA THR A 368 -30.63 -27.86 0.11
C THR A 368 -30.43 -26.96 1.34
N ASP A 369 -31.28 -27.19 2.34
CA ASP A 369 -31.18 -26.52 3.64
C ASP A 369 -31.14 -27.59 4.74
N SER A 370 -30.47 -27.32 5.84
CA SER A 370 -30.29 -28.26 6.95
C SER A 370 -31.49 -28.33 7.88
N ASP A 371 -32.38 -27.34 7.83
CA ASP A 371 -33.59 -27.25 8.64
C ASP A 371 -34.80 -26.73 7.85
N ALA A 372 -35.73 -26.05 8.46
CA ALA A 372 -36.93 -25.53 7.80
C ALA A 372 -36.66 -24.21 7.08
N LEU A 373 -36.70 -24.23 5.74
CA LEU A 373 -36.49 -23.05 4.89
C LEU A 373 -37.75 -22.19 4.80
N VAL A 374 -37.57 -20.90 4.99
CA VAL A 374 -38.54 -19.83 4.68
C VAL A 374 -38.17 -19.14 3.35
N LEU A 375 -39.10 -19.20 2.39
CA LEU A 375 -38.97 -18.55 1.06
C LEU A 375 -39.77 -17.25 1.01
#